data_f347df2a3b69e6e1da15b256f12dbbdd
#
_entry.id   f347df2a3b69e6e1da15b256f12dbbdd
#
_cell.length_a   1.000
_cell.length_b   1.000
_cell.length_c   1.000
_cell.angle_alpha   90.00
_cell.angle_beta   90.00
_cell.angle_gamma   90.00
#
_symmetry.space_group_name_H-M   'P 1'
#
loop_
_entity.id
_entity.type
_entity.pdbx_description
1 polymer ?
#
loop_
_entity_poly.entity_id
_entity_poly.type
_entity_poly.pdbx_seq_one_letter_code
_entity_poly.pdbx_strand_id
1 'polypeptide(L)'
;MKRLFSVLFLLGVLLSACAPALTPIANQPKTPQALQPTAVSTALFQVVKPDGTKIGITMDDLKKLPLAQLTVDGKLQEGPKLMDVLNAAGVTDFTEVTLTGSANPVTLTKAQVDDNTILDFNNHGTLKLATTYVPMPDWTKDISEIAVK
;
A
#
# COMPACT_ATOMS: atom_id res chain seq x y z
N MET A 1 50.64 -38.92 6.91
CA MET A 1 50.73 -39.14 8.36
C MET A 1 49.32 -39.13 8.89
N LYS A 2 48.71 -40.35 9.05
CA LYS A 2 48.42 -41.03 10.33
C LYS A 2 47.63 -40.07 11.28
N ARG A 3 46.40 -40.34 11.68
CA ARG A 3 45.70 -41.45 12.36
C ARG A 3 44.22 -41.14 12.32
N LEU A 4 43.28 -41.91 11.84
CA LEU A 4 42.58 -43.05 12.47
C LEU A 4 42.25 -42.85 13.97
N PHE A 5 40.94 -42.63 14.27
CA PHE A 5 40.35 -43.24 15.46
C PHE A 5 38.84 -43.41 15.19
N SER A 6 38.51 -44.69 15.09
CA SER A 6 37.21 -45.30 15.09
C SER A 6 36.78 -45.46 16.55
N VAL A 7 35.56 -45.09 16.92
CA VAL A 7 34.87 -45.73 18.06
C VAL A 7 33.37 -45.80 17.77
N LEU A 8 32.94 -46.96 17.65
CA LEU A 8 31.65 -47.61 17.63
C LEU A 8 30.99 -47.56 19.04
N PHE A 9 29.73 -47.17 19.19
CA PHE A 9 28.86 -47.55 20.32
C PHE A 9 27.39 -47.41 19.84
N LEU A 10 26.81 -48.47 19.52
CA LEU A 10 25.87 -49.42 20.11
C LEU A 10 24.58 -48.78 20.72
N LEU A 11 23.49 -49.07 20.02
CA LEU A 11 22.22 -49.66 20.43
C LEU A 11 21.49 -49.10 21.66
N GLY A 12 20.27 -48.62 21.43
CA GLY A 12 19.28 -48.32 22.47
C GLY A 12 17.89 -48.10 21.88
N VAL A 13 17.21 -49.20 21.54
CA VAL A 13 15.77 -49.24 21.22
C VAL A 13 15.01 -49.09 22.54
N LEU A 14 14.16 -48.06 22.65
CA LEU A 14 13.03 -48.06 23.56
C LEU A 14 11.79 -47.47 22.86
N LEU A 15 10.91 -48.38 22.48
CA LEU A 15 9.52 -48.09 22.18
C LEU A 15 8.84 -47.59 23.47
N SER A 16 8.27 -46.40 23.43
CA SER A 16 7.28 -45.98 24.41
C SER A 16 6.07 -45.44 23.68
N ALA A 17 5.05 -46.28 23.56
CA ALA A 17 3.72 -45.89 23.15
C ALA A 17 3.06 -45.08 24.30
N CYS A 18 2.60 -43.88 24.03
CA CYS A 18 1.64 -43.19 24.89
C CYS A 18 0.55 -42.54 24.07
N ALA A 19 -0.68 -42.87 24.44
CA ALA A 19 -1.97 -42.53 23.85
C ALA A 19 -2.24 -41.03 23.75
N PRO A 20 -3.13 -40.58 22.83
CA PRO A 20 -3.55 -39.18 22.76
C PRO A 20 -4.54 -38.88 23.88
N ALA A 21 -4.16 -38.04 24.80
CA ALA A 21 -5.08 -37.39 25.72
C ALA A 21 -5.80 -36.22 25.01
N LEU A 22 -7.11 -36.34 24.87
CA LEU A 22 -7.99 -35.25 24.46
C LEU A 22 -7.99 -34.20 25.56
N THR A 23 -7.33 -33.08 25.32
CA THR A 23 -7.47 -31.87 26.16
C THR A 23 -8.59 -31.00 25.62
N PRO A 24 -9.48 -30.45 26.46
CA PRO A 24 -10.57 -29.59 26.03
C PRO A 24 -10.05 -28.25 25.54
N ILE A 25 -10.66 -27.78 24.47
CA ILE A 25 -10.42 -26.46 23.86
C ILE A 25 -10.79 -25.39 24.87
N ALA A 26 -9.81 -24.80 25.53
CA ALA A 26 -10.00 -23.57 26.26
C ALA A 26 -10.12 -22.40 25.27
N ASN A 27 -11.23 -21.65 25.35
CA ASN A 27 -11.46 -20.41 24.63
C ASN A 27 -10.29 -19.45 24.90
N GLN A 28 -9.39 -19.31 23.93
CA GLN A 28 -8.44 -18.20 23.92
C GLN A 28 -9.20 -16.92 23.56
N PRO A 29 -9.02 -15.83 24.34
CA PRO A 29 -9.51 -14.53 23.93
C PRO A 29 -8.84 -14.13 22.62
N LYS A 30 -9.65 -13.75 21.61
CA LYS A 30 -9.15 -13.18 20.35
C LYS A 30 -8.38 -11.90 20.68
N THR A 31 -7.07 -11.99 20.75
CA THR A 31 -6.18 -10.84 20.65
C THR A 31 -6.45 -10.17 19.31
N PRO A 32 -6.68 -8.84 19.24
CA PRO A 32 -6.77 -8.14 17.97
C PRO A 32 -5.46 -8.39 17.21
N GLN A 33 -5.55 -9.15 16.12
CA GLN A 33 -4.43 -9.32 15.21
C GLN A 33 -4.07 -7.95 14.65
N ALA A 34 -2.93 -7.41 15.08
CA ALA A 34 -2.31 -6.29 14.41
C ALA A 34 -2.19 -6.67 12.93
N LEU A 35 -2.72 -5.82 12.06
CA LEU A 35 -2.63 -5.98 10.62
C LEU A 35 -1.14 -6.12 10.26
N GLN A 36 -0.73 -7.33 9.99
CA GLN A 36 0.58 -7.64 9.43
C GLN A 36 0.68 -6.92 8.08
N PRO A 37 1.78 -6.23 7.76
CA PRO A 37 1.95 -5.65 6.44
C PRO A 37 1.89 -6.78 5.42
N THR A 38 0.76 -6.88 4.74
CA THR A 38 0.52 -7.89 3.70
C THR A 38 1.47 -7.63 2.54
N ALA A 39 2.13 -8.68 2.12
CA ALA A 39 3.11 -8.72 1.04
C ALA A 39 2.74 -7.83 -0.15
N VAL A 40 3.69 -7.00 -0.50
CA VAL A 40 3.75 -6.08 -1.64
C VAL A 40 3.67 -6.89 -2.94
N SER A 41 2.48 -7.15 -3.45
CA SER A 41 2.37 -7.80 -4.77
C SER A 41 1.41 -7.12 -5.74
N THR A 42 0.64 -6.13 -5.33
CA THR A 42 -0.35 -5.50 -6.22
C THR A 42 -0.61 -4.02 -5.94
N ALA A 43 0.26 -3.36 -5.17
CA ALA A 43 0.12 -1.92 -4.97
C ALA A 43 0.39 -1.19 -6.28
N LEU A 44 -0.55 -0.38 -6.72
CA LEU A 44 -0.43 0.46 -7.90
C LEU A 44 0.54 1.62 -7.65
N PHE A 45 0.48 2.17 -6.46
CA PHE A 45 1.40 3.19 -5.94
C PHE A 45 1.45 3.14 -4.41
N GLN A 46 2.35 3.93 -3.83
CA GLN A 46 2.50 4.03 -2.37
C GLN A 46 2.17 5.44 -1.89
N VAL A 47 1.49 5.54 -0.76
CA VAL A 47 1.36 6.77 0.03
C VAL A 47 2.39 6.72 1.15
N VAL A 48 3.30 7.68 1.19
CA VAL A 48 4.35 7.82 2.20
C VAL A 48 3.91 8.90 3.18
N LYS A 49 3.65 8.50 4.42
CA LYS A 49 3.23 9.40 5.51
C LYS A 49 4.41 10.21 6.06
N PRO A 50 4.15 11.30 6.81
CA PRO A 50 5.21 12.11 7.43
C PRO A 50 6.13 11.32 8.37
N ASP A 51 5.65 10.24 8.97
CA ASP A 51 6.42 9.33 9.84
C ASP A 51 7.26 8.30 9.06
N GLY A 52 7.24 8.35 7.73
CA GLY A 52 7.91 7.41 6.84
C GLY A 52 7.15 6.11 6.58
N THR A 53 5.98 5.91 7.19
CA THR A 53 5.13 4.74 6.93
C THR A 53 4.65 4.73 5.49
N LYS A 54 4.79 3.59 4.80
CA LYS A 54 4.34 3.39 3.42
C LYS A 54 3.08 2.55 3.37
N ILE A 55 2.03 3.09 2.76
CA ILE A 55 0.76 2.42 2.54
C ILE A 55 0.61 2.14 1.05
N GLY A 56 0.58 0.86 0.67
CA GLY A 56 0.32 0.47 -0.70
C GLY A 56 -1.16 0.62 -1.03
N ILE A 57 -1.48 1.29 -2.11
CA ILE A 57 -2.84 1.45 -2.64
C ILE A 57 -3.00 0.57 -3.87
N THR A 58 -4.02 -0.26 -3.87
CA THR A 58 -4.35 -1.14 -4.99
C THR A 58 -5.44 -0.55 -5.87
N MET A 59 -5.59 -1.07 -7.08
CA MET A 59 -6.72 -0.71 -7.96
C MET A 59 -8.08 -1.02 -7.30
N ASP A 60 -8.16 -2.11 -6.54
CA ASP A 60 -9.40 -2.50 -5.86
C ASP A 60 -9.75 -1.56 -4.70
N ASP A 61 -8.76 -0.94 -4.06
CA ASP A 61 -9.01 0.08 -3.05
C ASP A 61 -9.56 1.35 -3.69
N LEU A 62 -9.00 1.77 -4.83
CA LEU A 62 -9.47 2.94 -5.57
C LEU A 62 -10.88 2.78 -6.09
N LYS A 63 -11.26 1.58 -6.57
CA LYS A 63 -12.62 1.28 -7.05
C LYS A 63 -13.69 1.35 -5.97
N LYS A 64 -13.32 1.30 -4.69
CA LYS A 64 -14.23 1.46 -3.56
C LYS A 64 -14.52 2.94 -3.24
N LEU A 65 -13.69 3.86 -3.76
CA LEU A 65 -13.84 5.29 -3.52
C LEU A 65 -14.86 5.90 -4.49
N PRO A 66 -15.54 6.99 -4.10
CA PRO A 66 -16.39 7.75 -4.98
C PRO A 66 -15.59 8.28 -6.18
N LEU A 67 -16.13 8.15 -7.39
CA LEU A 67 -15.56 8.75 -8.57
C LEU A 67 -16.07 10.18 -8.72
N ALA A 68 -15.16 11.08 -9.03
CA ALA A 68 -15.43 12.47 -9.39
C ALA A 68 -15.07 12.70 -10.85
N GLN A 69 -15.70 13.70 -11.45
CA GLN A 69 -15.41 14.14 -12.82
C GLN A 69 -14.86 15.55 -12.76
N LEU A 70 -13.80 15.80 -13.52
CA LEU A 70 -13.15 17.11 -13.65
C LEU A 70 -12.94 17.42 -15.14
N THR A 71 -13.43 18.56 -15.59
CA THR A 71 -13.19 19.03 -16.96
C THR A 71 -12.07 20.06 -16.96
N VAL A 72 -10.97 19.78 -17.65
CA VAL A 72 -9.84 20.70 -17.82
C VAL A 72 -9.55 20.83 -19.32
N ASP A 73 -9.46 22.06 -19.81
CA ASP A 73 -9.22 22.37 -21.23
C ASP A 73 -10.17 21.61 -22.18
N GLY A 74 -11.45 21.48 -21.77
CA GLY A 74 -12.48 20.78 -22.54
C GLY A 74 -12.37 19.26 -22.56
N LYS A 75 -11.44 18.66 -21.79
CA LYS A 75 -11.27 17.20 -21.65
C LYS A 75 -11.81 16.75 -20.30
N LEU A 76 -12.69 15.76 -20.35
CA LEU A 76 -13.22 15.12 -19.16
C LEU A 76 -12.18 14.13 -18.59
N GLN A 77 -11.91 14.25 -17.30
CA GLN A 77 -11.10 13.33 -16.49
C GLN A 77 -12.03 12.67 -15.47
N GLU A 78 -11.78 11.41 -15.12
CA GLU A 78 -12.60 10.67 -14.16
C GLU A 78 -11.74 9.82 -13.23
N GLY A 79 -11.97 9.94 -11.90
CA GLY A 79 -11.25 9.16 -10.91
C GLY A 79 -11.59 9.59 -9.49
N PRO A 80 -11.03 8.92 -8.47
CA PRO A 80 -11.22 9.32 -7.08
C PRO A 80 -10.55 10.67 -6.80
N LYS A 81 -11.13 11.46 -5.90
CA LYS A 81 -10.49 12.68 -5.40
C LYS A 81 -9.20 12.32 -4.66
N LEU A 82 -8.16 13.12 -4.83
CA LEU A 82 -6.89 12.90 -4.11
C LEU A 82 -7.11 12.90 -2.59
N MET A 83 -7.99 13.76 -2.07
CA MET A 83 -8.33 13.79 -0.65
C MET A 83 -8.90 12.45 -0.15
N ASP A 84 -9.79 11.80 -0.92
CA ASP A 84 -10.39 10.51 -0.54
C ASP A 84 -9.34 9.40 -0.51
N VAL A 85 -8.38 9.43 -1.43
CA VAL A 85 -7.25 8.50 -1.46
C VAL A 85 -6.34 8.69 -0.25
N LEU A 86 -6.02 9.93 0.13
CA LEU A 86 -5.24 10.24 1.33
C LEU A 86 -5.97 9.78 2.60
N ASN A 87 -7.28 10.04 2.70
CA ASN A 87 -8.11 9.58 3.82
C ASN A 87 -8.12 8.03 3.93
N ALA A 88 -8.25 7.33 2.80
CA ALA A 88 -8.18 5.87 2.76
C ALA A 88 -6.81 5.33 3.22
N ALA A 89 -5.72 6.07 2.95
CA ALA A 89 -4.39 5.77 3.47
C ALA A 89 -4.22 6.16 4.95
N GLY A 90 -5.25 6.72 5.61
CA GLY A 90 -5.19 7.18 7.00
C GLY A 90 -4.37 8.48 7.17
N VAL A 91 -4.38 9.33 6.14
CA VAL A 91 -3.80 10.69 6.19
C VAL A 91 -4.94 11.69 6.30
N THR A 92 -5.06 12.35 7.46
CA THR A 92 -6.11 13.33 7.74
C THR A 92 -5.58 14.74 7.92
N ASP A 93 -4.30 14.87 8.25
CA ASP A 93 -3.64 16.16 8.41
C ASP A 93 -2.29 16.18 7.68
N PHE A 94 -2.04 17.27 6.95
CA PHE A 94 -0.83 17.49 6.16
C PHE A 94 -0.74 18.96 5.72
N THR A 95 0.41 19.38 5.29
CA THR A 95 0.66 20.71 4.74
C THR A 95 0.79 20.70 3.22
N GLU A 96 1.44 19.68 2.70
CA GLU A 96 1.65 19.47 1.26
C GLU A 96 1.75 18.00 0.90
N VAL A 97 1.52 17.70 -0.37
CA VAL A 97 1.71 16.37 -0.96
C VAL A 97 2.53 16.50 -2.25
N THR A 98 3.47 15.58 -2.44
CA THR A 98 4.24 15.48 -3.67
C THR A 98 3.88 14.18 -4.38
N LEU A 99 3.38 14.28 -5.60
CA LEU A 99 3.10 13.14 -6.47
C LEU A 99 4.30 12.92 -7.37
N THR A 100 4.78 11.67 -7.42
CA THR A 100 5.89 11.23 -8.27
C THR A 100 5.44 10.07 -9.13
N GLY A 101 5.89 10.03 -10.37
CA GLY A 101 5.56 9.00 -11.33
C GLY A 101 6.59 8.90 -12.45
N SER A 102 6.16 8.48 -13.64
CA SER A 102 7.06 8.37 -14.81
C SER A 102 7.50 9.72 -15.36
N ALA A 103 6.73 10.79 -15.10
CA ALA A 103 7.06 12.16 -15.55
C ALA A 103 6.42 13.21 -14.63
N ASN A 104 7.00 14.41 -14.63
CA ASN A 104 6.48 15.64 -14.04
C ASN A 104 6.07 15.46 -12.56
N PRO A 105 7.00 15.38 -11.61
CA PRO A 105 6.64 15.44 -10.20
C PRO A 105 5.93 16.76 -9.88
N VAL A 106 4.80 16.66 -9.17
CA VAL A 106 3.99 17.82 -8.77
C VAL A 106 3.84 17.86 -7.26
N THR A 107 4.07 19.03 -6.67
CA THR A 107 3.78 19.29 -5.26
C THR A 107 2.55 20.21 -5.16
N LEU A 108 1.57 19.79 -4.35
CA LEU A 108 0.35 20.53 -4.07
C LEU A 108 0.28 20.85 -2.57
N THR A 109 -0.16 22.05 -2.24
CA THR A 109 -0.50 22.43 -0.87
C THR A 109 -1.82 21.77 -0.44
N LYS A 110 -2.08 21.70 0.86
CA LYS A 110 -3.36 21.19 1.40
C LYS A 110 -4.57 21.90 0.78
N ALA A 111 -4.49 23.20 0.53
CA ALA A 111 -5.56 23.98 -0.08
C ALA A 111 -5.84 23.63 -1.56
N GLN A 112 -4.87 23.04 -2.24
CA GLN A 112 -5.00 22.57 -3.63
C GLN A 112 -5.45 21.10 -3.73
N VAL A 113 -5.50 20.39 -2.61
CA VAL A 113 -6.06 19.03 -2.54
C VAL A 113 -7.55 19.15 -2.21
N ASP A 114 -8.31 19.62 -3.16
CA ASP A 114 -9.75 19.87 -3.07
C ASP A 114 -10.52 19.13 -4.17
N ASP A 115 -11.76 19.54 -4.42
CA ASP A 115 -12.63 18.94 -5.45
C ASP A 115 -12.10 19.10 -6.89
N ASN A 116 -11.12 19.98 -7.11
CA ASN A 116 -10.47 20.20 -8.40
C ASN A 116 -9.17 19.39 -8.57
N THR A 117 -8.97 18.38 -7.73
CA THR A 117 -7.79 17.50 -7.78
C THR A 117 -8.19 16.03 -7.64
N ILE A 118 -8.08 15.29 -8.73
CA ILE A 118 -8.44 13.87 -8.82
C ILE A 118 -7.26 13.04 -9.35
N LEU A 119 -7.31 11.73 -9.11
CA LEU A 119 -6.41 10.76 -9.72
C LEU A 119 -7.15 10.07 -10.88
N ASP A 120 -6.88 10.51 -12.10
CA ASP A 120 -7.55 10.01 -13.29
C ASP A 120 -7.00 8.65 -13.74
N PHE A 121 -7.90 7.73 -14.07
CA PHE A 121 -7.54 6.41 -14.60
C PHE A 121 -7.10 6.52 -16.04
N ASN A 122 -5.88 6.09 -16.33
CA ASN A 122 -5.42 6.02 -17.71
C ASN A 122 -5.70 4.64 -18.35
N ASN A 123 -5.59 4.59 -19.67
CA ASN A 123 -5.88 3.36 -20.45
C ASN A 123 -4.86 2.23 -20.22
N HIS A 124 -3.75 2.51 -19.52
CA HIS A 124 -2.70 1.53 -19.24
C HIS A 124 -2.84 0.90 -17.84
N GLY A 125 -3.94 1.21 -17.13
CA GLY A 125 -4.18 0.70 -15.79
C GLY A 125 -3.32 1.36 -14.71
N THR A 126 -2.76 2.55 -15.00
CA THR A 126 -2.06 3.41 -14.05
C THR A 126 -2.90 4.67 -13.76
N LEU A 127 -2.38 5.58 -12.97
CA LEU A 127 -3.04 6.83 -12.64
C LEU A 127 -2.19 8.02 -13.07
N LYS A 128 -2.87 9.11 -13.38
CA LYS A 128 -2.25 10.42 -13.54
C LYS A 128 -2.93 11.44 -12.64
N LEU A 129 -2.22 12.47 -12.26
CA LEU A 129 -2.80 13.65 -11.63
C LEU A 129 -3.69 14.38 -12.66
N ALA A 130 -4.89 14.78 -12.26
CA ALA A 130 -5.70 15.74 -12.98
C ALA A 130 -6.12 16.86 -12.02
N THR A 131 -5.73 18.08 -12.32
CA THR A 131 -5.99 19.24 -11.47
C THR A 131 -6.08 20.52 -12.30
N THR A 132 -6.76 21.53 -11.75
CA THR A 132 -6.80 22.87 -12.34
C THR A 132 -5.65 23.78 -11.87
N TYR A 133 -4.85 23.34 -10.89
CA TYR A 133 -3.78 24.12 -10.30
C TYR A 133 -2.45 24.05 -11.06
N VAL A 134 -2.32 23.07 -11.95
CA VAL A 134 -1.14 22.86 -12.77
C VAL A 134 -1.59 22.66 -14.21
N PRO A 135 -0.92 23.24 -15.23
CA PRO A 135 -1.24 23.00 -16.63
C PRO A 135 -1.24 21.50 -16.98
N MET A 136 -2.17 21.07 -17.82
CA MET A 136 -2.33 19.65 -18.20
C MET A 136 -1.04 18.99 -18.71
N PRO A 137 -0.16 19.64 -19.51
CA PRO A 137 1.09 19.04 -19.95
C PRO A 137 2.04 18.67 -18.81
N ASP A 138 1.94 19.38 -17.67
CA ASP A 138 2.83 19.23 -16.51
C ASP A 138 2.28 18.30 -15.43
N TRP A 139 1.14 17.66 -15.66
CA TRP A 139 0.57 16.68 -14.73
C TRP A 139 1.48 15.46 -14.53
N THR A 140 1.58 14.99 -13.30
CA THR A 140 2.29 13.73 -12.99
C THR A 140 1.61 12.56 -13.70
N LYS A 141 2.40 11.77 -14.41
CA LYS A 141 1.95 10.58 -15.15
C LYS A 141 2.43 9.30 -14.46
N ASP A 142 1.62 8.24 -14.57
CA ASP A 142 1.93 6.91 -14.04
C ASP A 142 2.42 6.99 -12.59
N ILE A 143 1.57 7.54 -11.74
CA ILE A 143 1.87 7.80 -10.33
C ILE A 143 2.36 6.52 -9.66
N SER A 144 3.52 6.58 -9.03
CA SER A 144 4.13 5.48 -8.28
C SER A 144 4.25 5.79 -6.78
N GLU A 145 4.28 7.07 -6.41
CA GLU A 145 4.38 7.50 -5.01
C GLU A 145 3.67 8.83 -4.77
N ILE A 146 3.04 8.95 -3.61
CA ILE A 146 2.49 10.19 -3.06
C ILE A 146 3.12 10.39 -1.69
N ALA A 147 4.07 11.32 -1.60
CA ALA A 147 4.73 11.68 -0.36
C ALA A 147 3.98 12.83 0.34
N VAL A 148 3.70 12.66 1.63
CA VAL A 148 2.90 13.59 2.46
C VAL A 148 3.81 14.27 3.50
N LYS A 149 3.63 15.57 3.71
CA LYS A 149 4.36 16.35 4.73
C LYS A 149 3.41 17.11 5.65
#